data_2a4430921d0dba0302bbc92bf8db95de
#
_entry.id   2a4430921d0dba0302bbc92bf8db95de
#
_cell.length_a   1.000
_cell.length_b   1.000
_cell.length_c   1.000
_cell.angle_alpha   90.00
_cell.angle_beta   90.00
_cell.angle_gamma   90.00
#
_symmetry.space_group_name_H-M   'P 1'
#
loop_
_entity.id
_entity.type
_entity.pdbx_description
1 polymer ?
#
loop_
_entity_poly.entity_id
_entity_poly.type
_entity_poly.pdbx_seq_one_letter_code
_entity_poly.pdbx_strand_id
1 'polypeptide(L)'
;MARVYADVNAQMPRSYWDYDSVVISWGVLENYEIVRKIGRGKYSEVFEGINVANYQKCVIKVLKPVKKKKIKREIKILQNLSGGPNIVALLDVVRDSQSKTPSLIFENVNNTDFRTLYPRFVDYDVRFYIFELLKALDFCHSKGIMHRDVKPHNVMIDHEKRKASRLGLTGELVLTMAASFD
;
A
#
# COMPACT_ATOMS: atom_id res chain seq x y z
N MET A 1 10.95 18.07 -20.30
CA MET A 1 10.11 16.99 -19.81
C MET A 1 8.75 17.57 -19.47
N ALA A 2 7.67 16.98 -19.98
CA ALA A 2 6.32 17.42 -19.60
C ALA A 2 6.08 17.12 -18.11
N ARG A 3 5.77 18.13 -17.32
CA ARG A 3 5.44 18.01 -15.89
C ARG A 3 3.92 17.95 -15.73
N VAL A 4 3.31 16.86 -16.21
CA VAL A 4 1.84 16.73 -16.30
C VAL A 4 1.15 16.94 -14.95
N TYR A 5 1.78 16.53 -13.85
CA TYR A 5 1.21 16.59 -12.50
C TYR A 5 1.96 17.56 -11.55
N ALA A 6 2.72 18.53 -12.09
CA ALA A 6 3.57 19.41 -11.27
C ALA A 6 2.78 20.18 -10.21
N ASP A 7 1.59 20.67 -10.57
CA ASP A 7 0.79 21.59 -9.73
C ASP A 7 -0.41 20.91 -9.04
N VAL A 8 -0.50 19.58 -9.09
CA VAL A 8 -1.66 18.85 -8.53
C VAL A 8 -1.83 19.15 -7.04
N ASN A 9 -0.75 19.19 -6.27
CA ASN A 9 -0.82 19.43 -4.83
C ASN A 9 -1.23 20.84 -4.47
N ALA A 10 -0.95 21.84 -5.32
CA ALA A 10 -1.36 23.22 -5.09
C ALA A 10 -2.89 23.39 -5.11
N GLN A 11 -3.60 22.49 -5.80
CA GLN A 11 -5.06 22.51 -5.90
C GLN A 11 -5.75 21.67 -4.80
N MET A 12 -4.99 20.91 -4.01
CA MET A 12 -5.53 20.04 -2.97
C MET A 12 -5.80 20.82 -1.67
N PRO A 13 -6.92 20.53 -0.98
CA PRO A 13 -7.23 21.18 0.30
C PRO A 13 -6.18 20.79 1.35
N ARG A 14 -5.98 21.65 2.36
CA ARG A 14 -5.02 21.42 3.43
C ARG A 14 -5.19 20.05 4.11
N SER A 15 -6.41 19.60 4.31
CA SER A 15 -6.74 18.28 4.89
C SER A 15 -6.19 17.09 4.09
N TYR A 16 -5.80 17.30 2.84
CA TYR A 16 -5.25 16.25 1.98
C TYR A 16 -3.80 15.90 2.34
N TRP A 17 -3.00 16.88 2.72
CA TRP A 17 -1.56 16.76 2.98
C TRP A 17 -1.13 17.12 4.41
N ASP A 18 -2.02 17.67 5.24
CA ASP A 18 -1.73 17.96 6.66
C ASP A 18 -1.83 16.68 7.48
N TYR A 19 -0.77 15.87 7.44
CA TYR A 19 -0.71 14.58 8.11
C TYR A 19 -0.76 14.67 9.64
N ASP A 20 -0.35 15.80 10.22
CA ASP A 20 -0.34 15.97 11.66
C ASP A 20 -1.77 16.11 12.23
N SER A 21 -2.69 16.68 11.45
CA SER A 21 -4.09 16.85 11.83
C SER A 21 -4.97 15.61 11.58
N VAL A 22 -4.42 14.54 10.97
CA VAL A 22 -5.18 13.33 10.67
C VAL A 22 -5.70 12.68 11.96
N VAL A 23 -7.02 12.52 12.03
CA VAL A 23 -7.68 11.69 13.04
C VAL A 23 -7.89 10.30 12.46
N ILE A 24 -7.30 9.28 13.09
CA ILE A 24 -7.43 7.90 12.65
C ILE A 24 -8.67 7.32 13.31
N SER A 25 -9.63 6.86 12.48
CA SER A 25 -10.73 6.02 12.93
C SER A 25 -10.22 4.58 13.05
N TRP A 26 -10.19 4.06 14.27
CA TRP A 26 -9.73 2.71 14.54
C TRP A 26 -10.88 1.73 14.39
N GLY A 27 -10.66 0.67 13.62
CA GLY A 27 -11.56 -0.47 13.52
C GLY A 27 -11.47 -1.41 14.73
N VAL A 28 -12.18 -2.52 14.64
CA VAL A 28 -12.29 -3.54 15.71
C VAL A 28 -11.21 -4.59 15.52
N LEU A 29 -10.22 -4.62 16.42
CA LEU A 29 -9.07 -5.55 16.34
C LEU A 29 -9.52 -7.01 16.36
N GLU A 30 -10.53 -7.32 17.15
CA GLU A 30 -11.09 -8.66 17.38
C GLU A 30 -11.68 -9.27 16.09
N ASN A 31 -11.95 -8.45 15.08
CA ASN A 31 -12.38 -8.96 13.77
C ASN A 31 -11.26 -9.62 12.96
N TYR A 32 -10.01 -9.55 13.40
CA TYR A 32 -8.87 -10.03 12.61
C TYR A 32 -8.03 -11.04 13.37
N GLU A 33 -7.91 -12.24 12.82
CA GLU A 33 -7.06 -13.31 13.35
C GLU A 33 -5.84 -13.53 12.47
N ILE A 34 -4.68 -13.71 13.12
CA ILE A 34 -3.41 -14.03 12.45
C ILE A 34 -3.37 -15.53 12.16
N VAL A 35 -3.11 -15.89 10.91
CA VAL A 35 -2.95 -17.28 10.47
C VAL A 35 -1.46 -17.66 10.49
N ARG A 36 -0.62 -16.89 9.83
CA ARG A 36 0.83 -17.16 9.77
C ARG A 36 1.62 -15.91 9.37
N LYS A 37 2.88 -15.88 9.74
CA LYS A 37 3.81 -14.84 9.31
C LYS A 37 4.22 -15.08 7.85
N ILE A 38 4.14 -14.02 7.03
CA ILE A 38 4.50 -14.06 5.60
C ILE A 38 5.65 -13.11 5.24
N GLY A 39 6.00 -12.18 6.13
CA GLY A 39 7.09 -11.25 5.88
C GLY A 39 7.59 -10.52 7.13
N ARG A 40 8.79 -9.94 7.01
CA ARG A 40 9.39 -9.09 8.03
C ARG A 40 10.14 -7.96 7.37
N GLY A 41 9.72 -6.73 7.65
CA GLY A 41 10.42 -5.52 7.26
C GLY A 41 11.19 -4.88 8.43
N LYS A 42 11.92 -3.81 8.13
CA LYS A 42 12.62 -3.02 9.14
C LYS A 42 11.65 -2.41 10.16
N TYR A 43 10.51 -1.92 9.69
CA TYR A 43 9.52 -1.18 10.50
C TYR A 43 8.18 -1.90 10.66
N SER A 44 8.06 -3.14 10.19
CA SER A 44 6.82 -3.91 10.29
C SER A 44 7.06 -5.41 10.26
N GLU A 45 6.06 -6.14 10.72
CA GLU A 45 5.90 -7.57 10.48
C GLU A 45 4.61 -7.79 9.71
N VAL A 46 4.61 -8.72 8.76
CA VAL A 46 3.49 -8.97 7.86
C VAL A 46 2.98 -10.38 8.04
N PHE A 47 1.66 -10.51 8.19
CA PHE A 47 0.99 -11.77 8.43
C PHE A 47 -0.14 -11.98 7.42
N GLU A 48 -0.37 -13.22 7.05
CA GLU A 48 -1.65 -13.66 6.50
C GLU A 48 -2.64 -13.73 7.65
N GLY A 49 -3.84 -13.21 7.43
CA GLY A 49 -4.91 -13.20 8.41
C GLY A 49 -6.27 -13.47 7.81
N ILE A 50 -7.26 -13.58 8.66
CA ILE A 50 -8.67 -13.74 8.32
C ILE A 50 -9.48 -12.68 9.06
N ASN A 51 -10.40 -12.03 8.35
CA ASN A 51 -11.47 -11.27 8.96
C ASN A 51 -12.57 -12.24 9.42
N VAL A 52 -12.72 -12.42 10.71
CA VAL A 52 -13.67 -13.39 11.29
C VAL A 52 -15.14 -12.99 11.15
N ALA A 53 -15.42 -11.72 10.84
CA ALA A 53 -16.78 -11.26 10.62
C ALA A 53 -17.35 -11.69 9.24
N ASN A 54 -16.48 -11.88 8.23
CA ASN A 54 -16.88 -12.24 6.87
C ASN A 54 -16.09 -13.41 6.27
N TYR A 55 -15.16 -13.99 7.05
CA TYR A 55 -14.27 -15.10 6.67
C TYR A 55 -13.37 -14.82 5.46
N GLN A 56 -13.13 -13.57 5.14
CA GLN A 56 -12.25 -13.18 4.05
C GLN A 56 -10.80 -13.15 4.48
N LYS A 57 -9.91 -13.67 3.62
CA LYS A 57 -8.47 -13.55 3.82
C LYS A 57 -8.03 -12.10 3.68
N CYS A 58 -7.11 -11.71 4.53
CA CYS A 58 -6.49 -10.38 4.51
C CYS A 58 -4.98 -10.48 4.78
N VAL A 59 -4.29 -9.37 4.60
CA VAL A 59 -2.89 -9.20 5.01
C VAL A 59 -2.86 -8.19 6.15
N ILE A 60 -2.24 -8.59 7.26
CA ILE A 60 -2.11 -7.78 8.48
C ILE A 60 -0.66 -7.30 8.58
N LYS A 61 -0.44 -5.99 8.43
CA LYS A 61 0.86 -5.35 8.61
C LYS A 61 0.92 -4.71 10.00
N VAL A 62 1.60 -5.38 10.93
CA VAL A 62 1.82 -4.88 12.29
C VAL A 62 3.00 -3.92 12.28
N LEU A 63 2.78 -2.67 12.64
CA LEU A 63 3.80 -1.63 12.62
C LEU A 63 4.66 -1.69 13.89
N LYS A 64 5.98 -1.71 13.74
CA LYS A 64 6.89 -1.55 14.87
C LYS A 64 6.82 -0.12 15.42
N PRO A 65 7.22 0.10 16.69
CA PRO A 65 7.20 1.44 17.28
C PRO A 65 7.98 2.45 16.43
N VAL A 66 7.27 3.42 15.87
CA VAL A 66 7.82 4.55 15.11
C VAL A 66 7.10 5.83 15.51
N LYS A 67 7.64 7.00 15.13
CA LYS A 67 7.01 8.29 15.42
C LYS A 67 5.58 8.33 14.88
N LYS A 68 4.62 8.74 15.72
CA LYS A 68 3.17 8.84 15.36
C LYS A 68 2.92 9.57 14.04
N LYS A 69 3.70 10.61 13.75
CA LYS A 69 3.64 11.36 12.49
C LYS A 69 3.86 10.48 11.27
N LYS A 70 4.81 9.52 11.32
CA LYS A 70 5.05 8.59 10.21
C LYS A 70 3.86 7.67 9.97
N ILE A 71 3.23 7.18 11.03
CA ILE A 71 2.04 6.32 10.96
C ILE A 71 0.86 7.09 10.35
N LYS A 72 0.57 8.29 10.84
CA LYS A 72 -0.51 9.13 10.33
C LYS A 72 -0.33 9.43 8.84
N ARG A 73 0.90 9.74 8.45
CA ARG A 73 1.25 9.99 7.04
C ARG A 73 1.00 8.75 6.17
N GLU A 74 1.49 7.58 6.59
CA GLU A 74 1.30 6.33 5.85
C GLU A 74 -0.18 6.03 5.65
N ILE A 75 -0.98 6.11 6.72
CA ILE A 75 -2.42 5.86 6.67
C ILE A 75 -3.11 6.85 5.72
N LYS A 76 -2.80 8.16 5.83
CA LYS A 76 -3.43 9.18 4.99
C LYS A 76 -3.13 8.99 3.52
N ILE A 77 -1.90 8.64 3.18
CA ILE A 77 -1.49 8.38 1.81
C ILE A 77 -2.24 7.15 1.26
N LEU A 78 -2.33 6.06 2.04
CA LEU A 78 -3.09 4.87 1.66
C LEU A 78 -4.57 5.20 1.41
N GLN A 79 -5.17 6.03 2.27
CA GLN A 79 -6.55 6.51 2.09
C GLN A 79 -6.69 7.37 0.83
N ASN A 80 -5.75 8.26 0.55
CA ASN A 80 -5.77 9.12 -0.64
C ASN A 80 -5.61 8.32 -1.95
N LEU A 81 -4.94 7.16 -1.91
CA LEU A 81 -4.75 6.26 -3.05
C LEU A 81 -5.81 5.15 -3.13
N SER A 82 -6.71 5.05 -2.16
CA SER A 82 -7.72 4.00 -2.10
C SER A 82 -8.59 3.98 -3.36
N GLY A 83 -8.82 2.76 -3.88
CA GLY A 83 -9.65 2.54 -5.07
C GLY A 83 -8.95 2.85 -6.40
N GLY A 84 -7.68 3.26 -6.38
CA GLY A 84 -6.90 3.46 -7.60
C GLY A 84 -6.62 2.16 -8.36
N PRO A 85 -6.40 2.25 -9.69
CA PRO A 85 -6.10 1.10 -10.51
C PRO A 85 -4.78 0.45 -10.05
N ASN A 86 -4.84 -0.86 -9.79
CA ASN A 86 -3.67 -1.65 -9.38
C ASN A 86 -2.95 -1.15 -8.11
N ILE A 87 -3.68 -0.52 -7.21
CA ILE A 87 -3.23 -0.17 -5.87
C ILE A 87 -3.81 -1.18 -4.89
N VAL A 88 -2.97 -1.71 -3.99
CA VAL A 88 -3.42 -2.61 -2.92
C VAL A 88 -4.37 -1.87 -2.00
N ALA A 89 -5.57 -2.42 -1.79
CA ALA A 89 -6.59 -1.78 -0.99
C ALA A 89 -6.26 -1.87 0.51
N LEU A 90 -6.27 -0.73 1.20
CA LEU A 90 -6.34 -0.66 2.65
C LEU A 90 -7.80 -0.89 3.06
N LEU A 91 -8.06 -2.00 3.77
CA LEU A 91 -9.42 -2.39 4.20
C LEU A 91 -9.78 -1.79 5.56
N ASP A 92 -8.82 -1.74 6.47
CA ASP A 92 -9.04 -1.26 7.83
C ASP A 92 -7.72 -0.83 8.49
N VAL A 93 -7.84 -0.10 9.60
CA VAL A 93 -6.73 0.27 10.48
C VAL A 93 -7.16 -0.03 11.91
N VAL A 94 -6.45 -0.93 12.58
CA VAL A 94 -6.77 -1.36 13.94
C VAL A 94 -5.61 -1.08 14.89
N ARG A 95 -5.87 -1.09 16.18
CA ARG A 95 -4.84 -0.84 17.19
C ARG A 95 -5.07 -1.71 18.41
N ASP A 96 -4.03 -2.39 18.87
CA ASP A 96 -4.05 -3.08 20.15
C ASP A 96 -4.23 -2.07 21.29
N SER A 97 -5.19 -2.35 22.17
CA SER A 97 -5.57 -1.43 23.25
C SER A 97 -4.52 -1.30 24.35
N GLN A 98 -3.70 -2.34 24.56
CA GLN A 98 -2.67 -2.39 25.60
C GLN A 98 -1.34 -1.84 25.07
N SER A 99 -0.78 -2.45 24.03
CA SER A 99 0.52 -2.05 23.48
C SER A 99 0.46 -0.77 22.64
N LYS A 100 -0.76 -0.30 22.28
CA LYS A 100 -0.99 0.82 21.34
C LYS A 100 -0.36 0.58 19.96
N THR A 101 -0.04 -0.65 19.63
CA THR A 101 0.55 -1.05 18.35
C THR A 101 -0.48 -0.98 17.25
N PRO A 102 -0.26 -0.18 16.19
CA PRO A 102 -1.17 -0.11 15.05
C PRO A 102 -0.91 -1.24 14.06
N SER A 103 -1.98 -1.73 13.44
CA SER A 103 -1.93 -2.68 12.35
C SER A 103 -2.76 -2.18 11.16
N LEU A 104 -2.21 -2.29 9.97
CA LEU A 104 -2.87 -1.96 8.72
C LEU A 104 -3.40 -3.25 8.10
N ILE A 105 -4.66 -3.27 7.74
CA ILE A 105 -5.33 -4.42 7.15
C ILE A 105 -5.48 -4.17 5.64
N PHE A 106 -4.87 -5.04 4.85
CA PHE A 106 -4.92 -4.96 3.39
C PHE A 106 -5.68 -6.14 2.80
N GLU A 107 -6.15 -5.95 1.57
CA GLU A 107 -6.64 -7.08 0.79
C GLU A 107 -5.57 -8.16 0.62
N ASN A 108 -6.01 -9.40 0.53
CA ASN A 108 -5.12 -10.51 0.20
C ASN A 108 -4.96 -10.62 -1.33
N VAL A 109 -3.72 -10.51 -1.80
CA VAL A 109 -3.36 -10.77 -3.19
C VAL A 109 -2.70 -12.15 -3.25
N ASN A 110 -3.19 -13.03 -4.12
CA ASN A 110 -2.54 -14.33 -4.38
C ASN A 110 -1.26 -14.12 -5.18
N ASN A 111 -0.24 -13.61 -4.48
CA ASN A 111 1.04 -13.23 -5.10
C ASN A 111 1.93 -14.45 -5.29
N THR A 112 2.49 -14.59 -6.49
CA THR A 112 3.58 -15.52 -6.77
C THR A 112 4.92 -14.81 -6.64
N ASP A 113 5.89 -15.44 -5.95
CA ASP A 113 7.23 -14.87 -5.78
C ASP A 113 7.86 -14.57 -7.16
N PHE A 114 8.35 -13.34 -7.32
CA PHE A 114 8.90 -12.86 -8.60
C PHE A 114 10.11 -13.69 -9.07
N ARG A 115 10.88 -14.28 -8.17
CA ARG A 115 12.03 -15.14 -8.52
C ARG A 115 11.58 -16.41 -9.23
N THR A 116 10.40 -16.92 -8.89
CA THR A 116 9.79 -18.09 -9.53
C THR A 116 9.03 -17.68 -10.79
N LEU A 117 8.41 -16.51 -10.77
CA LEU A 117 7.50 -16.04 -11.80
C LEU A 117 8.23 -15.43 -13.01
N TYR A 118 9.18 -14.53 -12.80
CA TYR A 118 9.84 -13.79 -13.88
C TYR A 118 10.58 -14.65 -14.91
N PRO A 119 11.28 -15.74 -14.52
CA PRO A 119 11.90 -16.64 -15.51
C PRO A 119 10.89 -17.33 -16.46
N ARG A 120 9.61 -17.33 -16.10
CA ARG A 120 8.53 -17.96 -16.87
C ARG A 120 7.78 -16.97 -17.77
N PHE A 121 8.08 -15.67 -17.68
CA PHE A 121 7.42 -14.66 -18.48
C PHE A 121 7.83 -14.75 -19.96
N VAL A 122 6.83 -14.61 -20.83
CA VAL A 122 7.02 -14.32 -22.23
C VAL A 122 6.97 -12.80 -22.47
N ASP A 123 7.35 -12.31 -23.64
CA ASP A 123 7.37 -10.88 -23.96
C ASP A 123 6.01 -10.20 -23.69
N TYR A 124 4.91 -10.88 -23.99
CA TYR A 124 3.56 -10.37 -23.71
C TYR A 124 3.34 -10.14 -22.21
N ASP A 125 3.75 -11.06 -21.33
CA ASP A 125 3.57 -10.93 -19.88
C ASP A 125 4.35 -9.71 -19.36
N VAL A 126 5.59 -9.54 -19.82
CA VAL A 126 6.43 -8.40 -19.44
C VAL A 126 5.74 -7.08 -19.81
N ARG A 127 5.30 -6.94 -21.05
CA ARG A 127 4.60 -5.73 -21.52
C ARG A 127 3.32 -5.50 -20.75
N PHE A 128 2.53 -6.54 -20.53
CA PHE A 128 1.28 -6.46 -19.80
C PHE A 128 1.50 -5.96 -18.36
N TYR A 129 2.40 -6.59 -17.60
CA TYR A 129 2.61 -6.19 -16.20
C TYR A 129 3.30 -4.83 -16.06
N ILE A 130 4.18 -4.47 -16.98
CA ILE A 130 4.75 -3.11 -17.02
C ILE A 130 3.66 -2.08 -17.29
N PHE A 131 2.77 -2.33 -18.24
CA PHE A 131 1.65 -1.43 -18.54
C PHE A 131 0.72 -1.24 -17.34
N GLU A 132 0.38 -2.33 -16.65
CA GLU A 132 -0.46 -2.26 -15.46
C GLU A 132 0.24 -1.53 -14.29
N LEU A 133 1.56 -1.71 -14.14
CA LEU A 133 2.35 -0.94 -13.17
C LEU A 133 2.37 0.55 -13.50
N LEU A 134 2.50 0.91 -14.78
CA LEU A 134 2.47 2.31 -15.22
C LEU A 134 1.12 2.96 -14.93
N LYS A 135 -0.01 2.25 -15.08
CA LYS A 135 -1.33 2.77 -14.67
C LYS A 135 -1.38 3.09 -13.17
N ALA A 136 -0.84 2.21 -12.32
CA ALA A 136 -0.77 2.46 -10.88
C ALA A 136 0.08 3.69 -10.56
N LEU A 137 1.24 3.83 -11.20
CA LEU A 137 2.13 4.97 -10.99
C LEU A 137 1.53 6.28 -11.51
N ASP A 138 0.89 6.26 -12.68
CA ASP A 138 0.19 7.42 -13.24
C ASP A 138 -0.92 7.89 -12.28
N PHE A 139 -1.69 6.96 -11.73
CA PHE A 139 -2.68 7.28 -10.71
C PHE A 139 -2.05 7.89 -9.46
N CYS A 140 -0.97 7.31 -8.92
CA CYS A 140 -0.27 7.90 -7.76
C CYS A 140 0.19 9.33 -8.05
N HIS A 141 0.79 9.56 -9.21
CA HIS A 141 1.29 10.86 -9.62
C HIS A 141 0.15 11.87 -9.83
N SER A 142 -0.98 11.44 -10.41
CA SER A 142 -2.19 12.28 -10.55
C SER A 142 -2.78 12.71 -9.21
N LYS A 143 -2.47 11.99 -8.13
CA LYS A 143 -2.82 12.33 -6.75
C LYS A 143 -1.69 13.08 -6.02
N GLY A 144 -0.66 13.53 -6.74
CA GLY A 144 0.47 14.24 -6.17
C GLY A 144 1.36 13.39 -5.25
N ILE A 145 1.35 12.07 -5.43
CA ILE A 145 2.07 11.12 -4.59
C ILE A 145 3.06 10.33 -5.43
N MET A 146 4.34 10.34 -5.04
CA MET A 146 5.39 9.53 -5.67
C MET A 146 5.69 8.30 -4.82
N HIS A 147 5.78 7.12 -5.44
CA HIS A 147 6.06 5.86 -4.74
C HIS A 147 7.49 5.77 -4.21
N ARG A 148 8.51 6.13 -5.00
CA ARG A 148 9.94 6.22 -4.67
C ARG A 148 10.67 4.91 -4.34
N ASP A 149 9.98 3.78 -4.28
CA ASP A 149 10.59 2.46 -4.01
C ASP A 149 9.95 1.37 -4.89
N VAL A 150 9.87 1.66 -6.21
CA VAL A 150 9.39 0.66 -7.19
C VAL A 150 10.46 -0.39 -7.39
N LYS A 151 10.16 -1.62 -7.03
CA LYS A 151 11.05 -2.77 -7.18
C LYS A 151 10.22 -4.07 -7.17
N PRO A 152 10.78 -5.21 -7.65
CA PRO A 152 10.04 -6.48 -7.72
C PRO A 152 9.40 -6.90 -6.40
N HIS A 153 10.05 -6.68 -5.26
CA HIS A 153 9.50 -7.00 -3.95
C HIS A 153 8.23 -6.22 -3.58
N ASN A 154 8.00 -5.07 -4.21
CA ASN A 154 6.86 -4.19 -3.95
C ASN A 154 5.77 -4.30 -5.04
N VAL A 155 5.94 -5.19 -6.01
CA VAL A 155 4.96 -5.47 -7.06
C VAL A 155 4.43 -6.88 -6.86
N MET A 156 3.14 -6.99 -6.55
CA MET A 156 2.47 -8.28 -6.36
C MET A 156 1.73 -8.65 -7.63
N ILE A 157 1.89 -9.91 -8.06
CA ILE A 157 1.31 -10.42 -9.30
C ILE A 157 0.54 -11.70 -9.00
N ASP A 158 -0.78 -11.67 -9.24
CA ASP A 158 -1.62 -12.86 -9.34
C ASP A 158 -1.66 -13.31 -10.80
N HIS A 159 -0.71 -14.17 -11.17
CA HIS A 159 -0.54 -14.61 -12.56
C HIS A 159 -1.65 -15.57 -12.99
N GLU A 160 -2.22 -16.37 -12.09
CA GLU A 160 -3.29 -17.32 -12.40
C GLU A 160 -4.55 -16.60 -12.88
N LYS A 161 -4.88 -15.49 -12.24
CA LYS A 161 -6.04 -14.69 -12.61
C LYS A 161 -5.75 -13.67 -13.72
N ARG A 162 -4.49 -13.59 -14.20
CA ARG A 162 -4.01 -12.49 -15.05
C ARG A 162 -4.50 -11.13 -14.57
N LYS A 163 -4.75 -11.01 -13.27
CA LYS A 163 -5.06 -9.75 -12.64
C LYS A 163 -3.76 -8.98 -12.50
N ALA A 164 -3.85 -7.76 -12.93
CA ALA A 164 -2.82 -6.76 -12.94
C ALA A 164 -1.93 -6.80 -11.70
N SER A 165 -0.65 -6.52 -11.94
CA SER A 165 0.29 -6.24 -10.86
C SER A 165 -0.29 -5.19 -9.93
N ARG A 166 -0.46 -5.54 -8.67
CA ARG A 166 -0.83 -4.56 -7.66
C ARG A 166 0.42 -3.99 -7.03
N LEU A 167 0.56 -2.69 -7.12
CA LEU A 167 1.64 -1.98 -6.47
C LEU A 167 1.44 -2.09 -4.96
N GLY A 168 2.28 -2.91 -4.33
CA GLY A 168 2.30 -3.10 -2.89
C GLY A 168 2.90 -1.90 -2.20
N LEU A 169 2.19 -1.40 -1.22
CA LEU A 169 2.64 -0.32 -0.35
C LEU A 169 3.26 -0.89 0.94
N THR A 170 3.80 -2.13 0.86
CA THR A 170 4.26 -2.91 2.03
C THR A 170 5.74 -2.75 2.35
N GLY A 171 6.52 -2.05 1.51
CA GLY A 171 7.92 -1.71 1.79
C GLY A 171 8.08 -0.51 2.73
N GLU A 172 9.30 0.00 2.87
CA GLU A 172 9.54 1.31 3.45
C GLU A 172 8.89 2.37 2.56
N LEU A 173 7.61 2.62 2.83
CA LEU A 173 6.85 3.58 2.06
C LEU A 173 7.36 4.98 2.39
N VAL A 174 8.34 5.45 1.65
CA VAL A 174 8.66 6.87 1.60
C VAL A 174 7.82 7.50 0.49
N LEU A 175 6.50 7.48 0.68
CA LEU A 175 5.63 8.31 -0.14
C LEU A 175 5.82 9.75 0.31
N THR A 176 6.37 10.54 -0.56
CA THR A 176 6.48 11.98 -0.35
C THR A 176 5.55 12.64 -1.34
N MET A 177 4.63 13.47 -0.87
CA MET A 177 4.02 14.45 -1.76
C MET A 177 5.17 15.26 -2.35
N ALA A 178 5.14 15.49 -3.66
CA ALA A 178 6.00 16.50 -4.25
C ALA A 178 5.60 17.83 -3.60
N ALA A 179 6.32 18.23 -2.58
CA ALA A 179 6.29 19.63 -2.16
C ALA A 179 6.86 20.42 -3.33
N SER A 180 6.19 21.49 -3.73
CA SER A 180 6.77 22.53 -4.56
C SER A 180 8.13 22.87 -3.94
N PHE A 181 9.19 22.64 -4.68
CA PHE A 181 10.49 23.19 -4.35
C PHE A 181 10.44 24.66 -4.73
N ASP A 182 10.38 25.53 -3.74
CA ASP A 182 10.86 26.91 -3.84
C ASP A 182 12.38 26.91 -4.00
#